data_f6783e21a22e41d21ec139aab35c8f4f
#
_entry.id   f6783e21a22e41d21ec139aab35c8f4f
#
_cell.length_a   1.000
_cell.length_b   1.000
_cell.length_c   1.000
_cell.angle_alpha   90.00
_cell.angle_beta   90.00
_cell.angle_gamma   90.00
#
_symmetry.space_group_name_H-M   'P 1'
#
loop_
_entity.id
_entity.type
_entity.pdbx_description
1 polymer ?
#
loop_
_entity_poly.entity_id
_entity_poly.type
_entity_poly.pdbx_seq_one_letter_code
_entity_poly.pdbx_strand_id
1 'polypeptide(L)'
;DRMSGKNMMWIILVVIAVAVGSSTVYSVDEREKAIVFQFGEIVRSNDQPGLHFKAPLINNVRFFDARVQTMDSDPELYLTRAKKNLVVDSFVKWRITDATNYYTRLGGLASNARNRLAQRVNDALRSEFGNRSVQQVISGDRVEIMDVVRELTNEETASLGVEVLDVRLKRVDLDPDISERVYQRMEAERSRVAMDLRARGAEAAERIRADADRERAIILAEAKQQAQEVKGQGDAQATAIYADAFNR
;
A
#
# COMPACT_ATOMS: atom_id res chain seq x y z
N ASP A 1 -34.84 50.63 54.19
CA ASP A 1 -33.49 51.11 53.83
C ASP A 1 -33.42 51.29 52.33
N ARG A 2 -33.67 52.54 51.86
CA ARG A 2 -33.47 52.92 50.46
C ARG A 2 -31.98 53.10 50.24
N MET A 3 -31.30 52.11 49.63
CA MET A 3 -29.95 52.29 49.18
C MET A 3 -29.83 53.56 48.34
N SER A 4 -29.00 54.51 48.84
CA SER A 4 -28.76 55.78 48.15
C SER A 4 -28.39 55.54 46.71
N GLY A 5 -29.00 56.23 45.73
CA GLY A 5 -28.73 56.06 44.32
C GLY A 5 -27.24 56.10 43.95
N LYS A 6 -26.41 56.76 44.71
CA LYS A 6 -24.95 56.76 44.60
C LYS A 6 -24.34 55.35 44.84
N ASN A 7 -24.82 54.65 45.90
CA ASN A 7 -24.28 53.29 46.18
C ASN A 7 -24.69 52.28 45.15
N MET A 8 -25.91 52.42 44.62
CA MET A 8 -26.38 51.56 43.49
C MET A 8 -25.57 51.79 42.19
N MET A 9 -25.23 53.06 41.92
CA MET A 9 -24.37 53.40 40.78
C MET A 9 -22.95 52.81 40.91
N TRP A 10 -22.36 52.87 42.09
CA TRP A 10 -21.05 52.25 42.38
C TRP A 10 -21.09 50.74 42.24
N ILE A 11 -22.13 50.07 42.71
CA ILE A 11 -22.29 48.61 42.57
C ILE A 11 -22.40 48.25 41.09
N ILE A 12 -23.17 48.98 40.30
CA ILE A 12 -23.28 48.75 38.86
C ILE A 12 -21.93 48.95 38.18
N LEU A 13 -21.17 49.97 38.52
CA LEU A 13 -19.86 50.26 37.95
C LEU A 13 -18.83 49.16 38.29
N VAL A 14 -18.84 48.64 39.53
CA VAL A 14 -18.00 47.52 39.95
C VAL A 14 -18.39 46.22 39.21
N VAL A 15 -19.68 45.94 39.07
CA VAL A 15 -20.16 44.78 38.31
C VAL A 15 -19.73 44.85 36.83
N ILE A 16 -19.85 46.03 36.21
CA ILE A 16 -19.37 46.24 34.83
C ILE A 16 -17.85 46.06 34.75
N ALA A 17 -17.08 46.61 35.68
CA ALA A 17 -15.62 46.48 35.72
C ALA A 17 -15.19 45.01 35.87
N VAL A 18 -15.85 44.25 36.73
CA VAL A 18 -15.62 42.81 36.93
C VAL A 18 -16.02 42.03 35.66
N ALA A 19 -17.15 42.34 35.06
CA ALA A 19 -17.60 41.70 33.81
C ALA A 19 -16.63 41.97 32.64
N VAL A 20 -16.15 43.21 32.51
CA VAL A 20 -15.14 43.56 31.48
C VAL A 20 -13.81 42.89 31.80
N GLY A 21 -13.38 42.90 33.08
CA GLY A 21 -12.15 42.23 33.49
C GLY A 21 -12.16 40.72 33.24
N SER A 22 -13.28 40.06 33.53
CA SER A 22 -13.41 38.60 33.27
C SER A 22 -13.45 38.26 31.80
N SER A 23 -13.95 39.18 30.95
CA SER A 23 -13.98 38.96 29.49
C SER A 23 -12.66 39.28 28.76
N THR A 24 -11.66 39.81 29.51
CA THR A 24 -10.34 40.18 29.00
C THR A 24 -9.40 38.97 28.92
N VAL A 25 -9.65 37.92 29.70
CA VAL A 25 -8.78 36.76 29.81
C VAL A 25 -9.41 35.60 29.05
N TYR A 26 -8.58 34.84 28.27
CA TYR A 26 -8.95 33.59 27.70
C TYR A 26 -7.81 32.57 27.85
N SER A 27 -8.14 31.30 27.91
CA SER A 27 -7.17 30.21 28.03
C SER A 27 -7.07 29.47 26.72
N VAL A 28 -5.85 29.14 26.30
CA VAL A 28 -5.56 28.25 25.14
C VAL A 28 -5.10 26.92 25.70
N ASP A 29 -5.80 25.86 25.34
CA ASP A 29 -5.42 24.48 25.70
C ASP A 29 -4.24 24.03 24.81
N GLU A 30 -3.42 23.08 25.30
CA GLU A 30 -2.35 22.45 24.48
C GLU A 30 -2.87 21.76 23.20
N ARG A 31 -4.13 21.40 23.17
CA ARG A 31 -4.81 20.74 22.06
C ARG A 31 -5.34 21.73 21.02
N GLU A 32 -5.24 23.02 21.28
CA GLU A 32 -5.84 24.07 20.47
C GLU A 32 -4.83 25.15 20.13
N LYS A 33 -5.04 25.77 18.97
CA LYS A 33 -4.35 26.99 18.57
C LYS A 33 -5.36 28.11 18.46
N ALA A 34 -5.01 29.30 18.91
CA ALA A 34 -5.93 30.43 18.92
C ALA A 34 -5.46 31.55 18.01
N ILE A 35 -6.37 32.09 17.22
CA ILE A 35 -6.15 33.32 16.45
C ILE A 35 -7.04 34.42 17.02
N VAL A 36 -6.44 35.57 17.27
CA VAL A 36 -7.12 36.77 17.74
C VAL A 36 -7.39 37.69 16.53
N PHE A 37 -8.65 37.97 16.31
CA PHE A 37 -9.13 38.89 15.28
C PHE A 37 -9.51 40.22 15.90
N GLN A 38 -9.19 41.29 15.19
CA GLN A 38 -9.64 42.62 15.48
C GLN A 38 -10.27 43.23 14.23
N PHE A 39 -11.55 43.58 14.29
CA PHE A 39 -12.33 44.08 13.12
C PHE A 39 -12.23 43.21 11.87
N GLY A 40 -12.01 41.90 12.02
CA GLY A 40 -11.88 40.96 10.93
C GLY A 40 -10.44 40.69 10.45
N GLU A 41 -9.47 41.45 10.93
CA GLU A 41 -8.04 41.23 10.64
C GLU A 41 -7.37 40.38 11.72
N ILE A 42 -6.39 39.57 11.32
CA ILE A 42 -5.59 38.77 12.25
C ILE A 42 -4.55 39.68 12.91
N VAL A 43 -4.67 39.89 14.20
CA VAL A 43 -3.73 40.70 14.95
C VAL A 43 -2.68 39.86 15.64
N ARG A 44 -3.05 38.68 16.12
CA ARG A 44 -2.15 37.78 16.84
C ARG A 44 -2.54 36.33 16.63
N SER A 45 -1.53 35.47 16.48
CA SER A 45 -1.66 34.04 16.58
C SER A 45 -1.01 33.57 17.88
N ASN A 46 -1.74 32.85 18.71
CA ASN A 46 -1.26 32.29 19.97
C ASN A 46 -1.15 30.76 19.80
N ASP A 47 0.04 30.32 19.48
CA ASP A 47 0.35 28.89 19.33
C ASP A 47 0.78 28.24 20.64
N GLN A 48 1.06 29.05 21.68
CA GLN A 48 1.47 28.56 22.99
C GLN A 48 0.25 28.41 23.91
N PRO A 49 0.13 27.29 24.63
CA PRO A 49 -0.92 27.09 25.63
C PRO A 49 -0.71 28.00 26.81
N GLY A 50 -1.80 28.36 27.47
CA GLY A 50 -1.78 29.19 28.65
C GLY A 50 -2.84 30.29 28.68
N LEU A 51 -2.69 31.22 29.62
CA LEU A 51 -3.57 32.38 29.80
C LEU A 51 -3.11 33.55 28.95
N HIS A 52 -4.02 34.07 28.15
CA HIS A 52 -3.78 35.18 27.23
C HIS A 52 -4.81 36.29 27.48
N PHE A 53 -4.42 37.51 27.09
CA PHE A 53 -5.28 38.68 27.23
C PHE A 53 -5.79 39.12 25.86
N LYS A 54 -7.07 39.48 25.84
CA LYS A 54 -7.73 40.11 24.68
C LYS A 54 -8.45 41.39 25.09
N ALA A 55 -8.59 42.34 24.17
CA ALA A 55 -9.44 43.50 24.39
C ALA A 55 -10.92 43.06 24.27
N PRO A 56 -11.69 43.17 25.40
CA PRO A 56 -13.11 42.81 25.33
C PRO A 56 -13.84 43.69 24.34
N LEU A 57 -14.89 43.14 23.69
CA LEU A 57 -15.72 43.80 22.68
C LEU A 57 -15.06 44.08 21.34
N ILE A 58 -13.73 44.19 21.25
CA ILE A 58 -12.99 44.52 20.04
C ILE A 58 -12.37 43.25 19.43
N ASN A 59 -11.80 42.39 20.29
CA ASN A 59 -11.10 41.20 19.86
C ASN A 59 -12.00 39.95 19.89
N ASN A 60 -12.05 39.24 18.78
CA ASN A 60 -12.68 37.93 18.69
C ASN A 60 -11.60 36.84 18.59
N VAL A 61 -11.76 35.76 19.36
CA VAL A 61 -10.81 34.64 19.37
C VAL A 61 -11.46 33.42 18.72
N ARG A 62 -10.75 32.80 17.78
CA ARG A 62 -11.14 31.50 17.19
C ARG A 62 -10.12 30.46 17.57
N PHE A 63 -10.61 29.28 17.96
CA PHE A 63 -9.82 28.13 18.33
C PHE A 63 -9.83 27.11 17.22
N PHE A 64 -8.68 26.49 16.97
CA PHE A 64 -8.47 25.43 15.99
C PHE A 64 -7.89 24.22 16.68
N ASP A 65 -8.44 23.05 16.40
CA ASP A 65 -7.99 21.77 16.97
C ASP A 65 -6.61 21.39 16.40
N ALA A 66 -5.59 21.43 17.26
CA ALA A 66 -4.19 21.09 16.92
C ALA A 66 -3.87 19.60 17.11
N ARG A 67 -4.84 18.80 17.55
CA ARG A 67 -4.65 17.35 17.69
C ARG A 67 -4.43 16.68 16.34
N VAL A 68 -3.84 15.50 16.38
CA VAL A 68 -3.69 14.65 15.21
C VAL A 68 -5.07 14.20 14.72
N GLN A 69 -5.41 14.58 13.51
CA GLN A 69 -6.64 14.21 12.83
C GLN A 69 -6.35 13.11 11.81
N THR A 70 -7.31 12.21 11.64
CA THR A 70 -7.25 11.19 10.59
C THR A 70 -8.20 11.54 9.47
N MET A 71 -7.73 11.44 8.25
CA MET A 71 -8.51 11.58 7.03
C MET A 71 -8.44 10.27 6.27
N ASP A 72 -9.59 9.65 6.05
CA ASP A 72 -9.72 8.51 5.13
C ASP A 72 -9.90 9.05 3.71
N SER A 73 -9.16 8.49 2.77
CA SER A 73 -9.35 8.75 1.34
C SER A 73 -10.25 7.67 0.75
N ASP A 74 -11.13 8.04 -0.16
CA ASP A 74 -11.90 7.08 -0.93
C ASP A 74 -10.97 6.23 -1.81
N PRO A 75 -11.29 4.95 -2.07
CA PRO A 75 -10.52 4.11 -2.97
C PRO A 75 -10.41 4.74 -4.36
N GLU A 76 -9.20 4.94 -4.86
CA GLU A 76 -8.92 5.49 -6.18
C GLU A 76 -8.11 4.54 -7.05
N LEU A 77 -8.25 4.71 -8.37
CA LEU A 77 -7.51 3.96 -9.38
C LEU A 77 -6.18 4.64 -9.70
N TYR A 78 -5.09 3.90 -9.54
CA TYR A 78 -3.74 4.35 -9.86
C TYR A 78 -3.12 3.48 -10.95
N LEU A 79 -2.53 4.12 -11.95
CA LEU A 79 -1.85 3.43 -13.04
C LEU A 79 -0.37 3.24 -12.68
N THR A 80 0.10 1.99 -12.71
CA THR A 80 1.51 1.66 -12.49
C THR A 80 2.33 1.82 -13.77
N ARG A 81 3.69 1.79 -13.62
CA ARG A 81 4.63 1.81 -14.76
C ARG A 81 4.32 0.72 -15.80
N ALA A 82 3.84 -0.43 -15.38
CA ALA A 82 3.45 -1.54 -16.24
C ALA A 82 2.05 -1.37 -16.89
N LYS A 83 1.44 -0.18 -16.79
CA LYS A 83 0.09 0.12 -17.28
C LYS A 83 -0.98 -0.81 -16.69
N LYS A 84 -0.84 -1.17 -15.42
CA LYS A 84 -1.83 -1.93 -14.65
C LYS A 84 -2.52 -1.00 -13.68
N ASN A 85 -3.84 -1.08 -13.60
CA ASN A 85 -4.64 -0.34 -12.64
C ASN A 85 -4.62 -1.04 -11.28
N LEU A 86 -4.34 -0.27 -10.26
CA LEU A 86 -4.47 -0.67 -8.86
C LEU A 86 -5.57 0.17 -8.20
N VAL A 87 -6.45 -0.49 -7.48
CA VAL A 87 -7.39 0.17 -6.56
C VAL A 87 -6.70 0.30 -5.22
N VAL A 88 -6.49 1.53 -4.78
CA VAL A 88 -5.76 1.80 -3.54
C VAL A 88 -6.65 2.58 -2.59
N ASP A 89 -6.72 2.09 -1.37
CA ASP A 89 -7.37 2.72 -0.23
C ASP A 89 -6.30 3.20 0.74
N SER A 90 -6.37 4.45 1.18
CA SER A 90 -5.37 5.06 2.04
C SER A 90 -5.98 5.92 3.14
N PHE A 91 -5.20 6.17 4.19
CA PHE A 91 -5.53 7.17 5.19
C PHE A 91 -4.32 8.04 5.51
N VAL A 92 -4.60 9.24 5.96
CA VAL A 92 -3.60 10.26 6.25
C VAL A 92 -3.80 10.78 7.67
N LYS A 93 -2.72 10.85 8.46
CA LYS A 93 -2.70 11.53 9.74
C LYS A 93 -2.05 12.89 9.57
N TRP A 94 -2.74 13.92 9.98
CA TRP A 94 -2.30 15.30 9.82
C TRP A 94 -2.67 16.15 11.04
N ARG A 95 -2.02 17.29 11.20
CA ARG A 95 -2.32 18.27 12.25
C ARG A 95 -2.13 19.69 11.76
N ILE A 96 -2.71 20.65 12.46
CA ILE A 96 -2.51 22.07 12.23
C ILE A 96 -1.24 22.52 12.96
N THR A 97 -0.27 23.03 12.19
CA THR A 97 0.99 23.56 12.75
C THR A 97 1.00 25.09 12.82
N ASP A 98 0.39 25.75 11.85
CA ASP A 98 0.27 27.19 11.78
C ASP A 98 -1.20 27.59 11.56
N ALA A 99 -1.83 28.09 12.61
CA ALA A 99 -3.23 28.49 12.57
C ALA A 99 -3.47 29.68 11.62
N THR A 100 -2.51 30.60 11.48
CA THR A 100 -2.63 31.78 10.60
C THR A 100 -2.71 31.38 9.14
N ASN A 101 -1.77 30.55 8.69
CA ASN A 101 -1.77 30.04 7.31
C ASN A 101 -2.97 29.14 7.06
N TYR A 102 -3.34 28.31 8.04
CA TYR A 102 -4.53 27.46 7.96
C TYR A 102 -5.81 28.29 7.77
N TYR A 103 -5.97 29.38 8.52
CA TYR A 103 -7.13 30.26 8.37
C TYR A 103 -7.10 31.04 7.04
N THR A 104 -5.99 31.65 6.69
CA THR A 104 -5.89 32.53 5.50
C THR A 104 -5.99 31.75 4.19
N ARG A 105 -5.44 30.55 4.14
CA ARG A 105 -5.38 29.73 2.92
C ARG A 105 -6.56 28.77 2.76
N LEU A 106 -7.08 28.27 3.88
CA LEU A 106 -8.13 27.24 3.89
C LEU A 106 -9.46 27.75 4.49
N GLY A 107 -9.51 29.03 4.91
CA GLY A 107 -10.69 29.62 5.53
C GLY A 107 -10.97 29.11 6.96
N GLY A 108 -10.05 28.36 7.56
CA GLY A 108 -10.22 27.75 8.87
C GLY A 108 -11.24 26.59 8.90
N LEU A 109 -11.57 26.00 7.76
CA LEU A 109 -12.52 24.91 7.62
C LEU A 109 -11.80 23.58 7.43
N ALA A 110 -12.08 22.60 8.30
CA ALA A 110 -11.49 21.25 8.20
C ALA A 110 -11.85 20.52 6.90
N SER A 111 -13.00 20.82 6.31
CA SER A 111 -13.40 20.26 5.00
C SER A 111 -12.46 20.72 3.88
N ASN A 112 -12.10 22.01 3.85
CA ASN A 112 -11.19 22.55 2.86
C ASN A 112 -9.78 21.95 2.99
N ALA A 113 -9.31 21.79 4.25
CA ALA A 113 -8.04 21.15 4.52
C ALA A 113 -8.03 19.71 4.02
N ARG A 114 -9.06 18.92 4.35
CA ARG A 114 -9.18 17.52 3.89
C ARG A 114 -9.19 17.42 2.38
N ASN A 115 -9.97 18.25 1.70
CA ASN A 115 -10.06 18.24 0.23
C ASN A 115 -8.70 18.57 -0.41
N ARG A 116 -8.00 19.57 0.13
CA ARG A 116 -6.66 19.94 -0.38
C ARG A 116 -5.61 18.87 -0.11
N LEU A 117 -5.61 18.30 1.10
CA LEU A 117 -4.72 17.20 1.46
C LEU A 117 -4.99 15.97 0.60
N ALA A 118 -6.26 15.60 0.41
CA ALA A 118 -6.63 14.47 -0.45
C ALA A 118 -6.09 14.62 -1.87
N GLN A 119 -6.25 15.82 -2.47
CA GLN A 119 -5.71 16.10 -3.80
C GLN A 119 -4.19 15.92 -3.85
N ARG A 120 -3.45 16.49 -2.88
CA ARG A 120 -1.98 16.43 -2.84
C ARG A 120 -1.46 15.02 -2.61
N VAL A 121 -2.08 14.29 -1.69
CA VAL A 121 -1.74 12.88 -1.43
C VAL A 121 -2.01 12.02 -2.67
N ASN A 122 -3.16 12.22 -3.33
CA ASN A 122 -3.50 11.49 -4.54
C ASN A 122 -2.54 11.79 -5.69
N ASP A 123 -2.12 13.05 -5.86
CA ASP A 123 -1.14 13.45 -6.86
C ASP A 123 0.23 12.83 -6.58
N ALA A 124 0.69 12.83 -5.32
CA ALA A 124 1.93 12.20 -4.89
C ALA A 124 1.89 10.67 -5.07
N LEU A 125 0.79 10.01 -4.67
CA LEU A 125 0.58 8.58 -4.91
C LEU A 125 0.57 8.22 -6.39
N ARG A 126 -0.07 9.04 -7.23
CA ARG A 126 -0.11 8.84 -8.68
C ARG A 126 1.28 8.93 -9.31
N SER A 127 2.08 9.89 -8.88
CA SER A 127 3.47 10.04 -9.30
C SER A 127 4.31 8.83 -8.89
N GLU A 128 4.24 8.41 -7.63
CA GLU A 128 5.01 7.27 -7.12
C GLU A 128 4.63 5.94 -7.75
N PHE A 129 3.33 5.65 -7.88
CA PHE A 129 2.87 4.41 -8.51
C PHE A 129 3.16 4.37 -10.02
N GLY A 130 3.13 5.52 -10.69
CA GLY A 130 3.52 5.63 -12.09
C GLY A 130 4.97 5.24 -12.37
N ASN A 131 5.84 5.39 -11.39
CA ASN A 131 7.27 5.06 -11.48
C ASN A 131 7.62 3.63 -11.03
N ARG A 132 6.69 2.92 -10.37
CA ARG A 132 6.92 1.61 -9.76
C ARG A 132 6.16 0.48 -10.45
N SER A 133 6.67 -0.75 -10.32
CA SER A 133 5.97 -1.95 -10.78
C SER A 133 4.91 -2.38 -9.75
N VAL A 134 3.90 -3.15 -10.22
CA VAL A 134 2.86 -3.73 -9.35
C VAL A 134 3.47 -4.52 -8.19
N GLN A 135 4.52 -5.30 -8.45
CA GLN A 135 5.17 -6.13 -7.44
C GLN A 135 5.86 -5.28 -6.36
N GLN A 136 6.50 -4.19 -6.72
CA GLN A 136 7.11 -3.25 -5.77
C GLN A 136 6.06 -2.59 -4.87
N VAL A 137 4.91 -2.23 -5.42
CA VAL A 137 3.80 -1.63 -4.65
C VAL A 137 3.14 -2.65 -3.70
N ILE A 138 2.98 -3.91 -4.13
CA ILE A 138 2.25 -4.93 -3.35
C ILE A 138 3.15 -5.59 -2.30
N SER A 139 4.39 -5.95 -2.64
CA SER A 139 5.22 -6.85 -1.83
C SER A 139 6.53 -6.28 -1.30
N GLY A 140 6.97 -5.10 -1.78
CA GLY A 140 8.33 -4.66 -1.47
C GLY A 140 8.40 -3.39 -0.61
N ASP A 141 8.25 -2.26 -1.23
CA ASP A 141 8.77 -0.99 -0.71
C ASP A 141 7.67 -0.08 -0.15
N ARG A 142 6.63 -0.66 0.45
CA ARG A 142 5.47 0.11 0.95
C ARG A 142 5.87 1.22 1.92
N VAL A 143 6.82 0.96 2.81
CA VAL A 143 7.26 1.94 3.81
C VAL A 143 7.96 3.09 3.11
N GLU A 144 8.88 2.80 2.19
CA GLU A 144 9.58 3.81 1.41
C GLU A 144 8.63 4.66 0.56
N ILE A 145 7.65 4.02 -0.11
CA ILE A 145 6.62 4.74 -0.87
C ILE A 145 5.86 5.72 0.03
N MET A 146 5.44 5.28 1.20
CA MET A 146 4.68 6.10 2.13
C MET A 146 5.51 7.26 2.69
N ASP A 147 6.79 7.05 2.95
CA ASP A 147 7.71 8.10 3.40
C ASP A 147 7.92 9.16 2.30
N VAL A 148 8.15 8.74 1.05
CA VAL A 148 8.28 9.65 -0.09
C VAL A 148 6.99 10.45 -0.32
N VAL A 149 5.82 9.79 -0.30
CA VAL A 149 4.53 10.46 -0.45
C VAL A 149 4.28 11.46 0.67
N ARG A 150 4.62 11.10 1.92
CA ARG A 150 4.52 12.00 3.08
C ARG A 150 5.41 13.24 2.88
N GLU A 151 6.65 13.06 2.42
CA GLU A 151 7.61 14.14 2.22
C GLU A 151 7.16 15.07 1.09
N LEU A 152 6.81 14.55 -0.07
CA LEU A 152 6.26 15.33 -1.19
C LEU A 152 4.99 16.10 -0.79
N THR A 153 4.10 15.46 -0.03
CA THR A 153 2.88 16.13 0.43
C THR A 153 3.20 17.24 1.41
N ASN A 154 4.17 17.06 2.33
CA ASN A 154 4.58 18.10 3.28
C ASN A 154 5.22 19.30 2.60
N GLU A 155 6.06 19.11 1.59
CA GLU A 155 6.65 20.21 0.83
C GLU A 155 5.55 21.11 0.21
N GLU A 156 4.50 20.51 -0.34
CA GLU A 156 3.42 21.25 -0.96
C GLU A 156 2.41 21.84 0.03
N THR A 157 2.23 21.22 1.20
CA THR A 157 1.23 21.63 2.20
C THR A 157 1.79 22.50 3.33
N ALA A 158 3.10 22.62 3.44
CA ALA A 158 3.76 23.49 4.43
C ALA A 158 3.21 24.93 4.40
N SER A 159 2.96 25.45 3.20
CA SER A 159 2.39 26.80 3.02
C SER A 159 0.94 26.94 3.49
N LEU A 160 0.22 25.84 3.70
CA LEU A 160 -1.17 25.81 4.14
C LEU A 160 -1.32 25.80 5.66
N GLY A 161 -0.22 25.71 6.39
CA GLY A 161 -0.21 25.64 7.87
C GLY A 161 -0.63 24.29 8.43
N VAL A 162 -0.51 23.22 7.62
CA VAL A 162 -0.80 21.84 8.02
C VAL A 162 0.42 20.96 7.79
N GLU A 163 0.58 19.94 8.62
CA GLU A 163 1.65 18.96 8.55
C GLU A 163 1.05 17.55 8.43
N VAL A 164 1.53 16.80 7.47
CA VAL A 164 1.22 15.38 7.31
C VAL A 164 2.22 14.57 8.12
N LEU A 165 1.74 13.86 9.12
CA LEU A 165 2.56 13.05 10.03
C LEU A 165 2.80 11.65 9.47
N ASP A 166 1.77 11.06 8.85
CA ASP A 166 1.83 9.70 8.35
C ASP A 166 0.84 9.51 7.20
N VAL A 167 1.25 8.74 6.21
CA VAL A 167 0.40 8.27 5.11
C VAL A 167 0.47 6.77 5.09
N ARG A 168 -0.68 6.07 5.07
CA ARG A 168 -0.74 4.61 5.07
C ARG A 168 -1.70 4.10 4.01
N LEU A 169 -1.26 3.06 3.32
CA LEU A 169 -2.08 2.29 2.40
C LEU A 169 -2.84 1.23 3.21
N LYS A 170 -4.16 1.27 3.22
CA LYS A 170 -5.02 0.27 3.85
C LYS A 170 -5.07 -1.00 3.02
N ARG A 171 -5.39 -0.82 1.74
CA ARG A 171 -5.60 -1.89 0.78
C ARG A 171 -5.05 -1.49 -0.58
N VAL A 172 -4.43 -2.45 -1.24
CA VAL A 172 -3.95 -2.32 -2.61
C VAL A 172 -4.40 -3.57 -3.36
N ASP A 173 -5.37 -3.42 -4.23
CA ASP A 173 -5.92 -4.50 -5.04
C ASP A 173 -5.75 -4.21 -6.52
N LEU A 174 -5.68 -5.26 -7.32
CA LEU A 174 -5.83 -5.14 -8.77
C LEU A 174 -7.29 -4.83 -9.08
N ASP A 175 -7.49 -4.04 -10.12
CA ASP A 175 -8.83 -3.77 -10.66
C ASP A 175 -9.57 -5.11 -10.89
N PRO A 176 -10.78 -5.29 -10.34
CA PRO A 176 -11.55 -6.54 -10.45
C PRO A 176 -11.74 -7.02 -11.88
N ASP A 177 -11.96 -6.10 -12.81
CA ASP A 177 -12.15 -6.41 -14.24
C ASP A 177 -10.87 -6.96 -14.90
N ILE A 178 -9.71 -6.65 -14.34
CA ILE A 178 -8.41 -7.14 -14.81
C ILE A 178 -8.01 -8.41 -14.07
N SER A 179 -8.37 -8.56 -12.82
CA SER A 179 -8.01 -9.70 -11.98
C SER A 179 -8.48 -11.01 -12.59
N GLU A 180 -9.74 -11.10 -13.03
CA GLU A 180 -10.30 -12.31 -13.63
C GLU A 180 -9.55 -12.71 -14.91
N ARG A 181 -9.25 -11.76 -15.79
CA ARG A 181 -8.47 -12.02 -17.02
C ARG A 181 -7.03 -12.42 -16.74
N VAL A 182 -6.42 -11.88 -15.69
CA VAL A 182 -5.06 -12.25 -15.27
C VAL A 182 -5.05 -13.64 -14.67
N TYR A 183 -6.01 -13.99 -13.81
CA TYR A 183 -6.15 -15.34 -13.26
C TYR A 183 -6.36 -16.38 -14.36
N GLN A 184 -7.27 -16.13 -15.28
CA GLN A 184 -7.51 -17.02 -16.43
C GLN A 184 -6.26 -17.20 -17.29
N ARG A 185 -5.51 -16.13 -17.52
CA ARG A 185 -4.23 -16.23 -18.26
C ARG A 185 -3.17 -17.03 -17.49
N MET A 186 -3.05 -16.82 -16.18
CA MET A 186 -2.11 -17.56 -15.33
C MET A 186 -2.49 -19.06 -15.27
N GLU A 187 -3.77 -19.37 -15.19
CA GLU A 187 -4.27 -20.75 -15.23
C GLU A 187 -3.97 -21.41 -16.57
N ALA A 188 -4.26 -20.73 -17.67
CA ALA A 188 -3.94 -21.20 -19.01
C ALA A 188 -2.42 -21.42 -19.20
N GLU A 189 -1.57 -20.53 -18.73
CA GLU A 189 -0.12 -20.67 -18.80
C GLU A 189 0.39 -21.84 -17.96
N ARG A 190 -0.12 -21.99 -16.73
CA ARG A 190 0.24 -23.15 -15.88
C ARG A 190 -0.23 -24.48 -16.49
N SER A 191 -1.43 -24.49 -17.06
CA SER A 191 -1.94 -25.66 -17.80
C SER A 191 -1.06 -26.02 -18.99
N ARG A 192 -0.64 -25.02 -19.77
CA ARG A 192 0.27 -25.19 -20.88
C ARG A 192 1.63 -25.76 -20.47
N VAL A 193 2.24 -25.20 -19.42
CA VAL A 193 3.51 -25.73 -18.88
C VAL A 193 3.35 -27.16 -18.38
N ALA A 194 2.25 -27.48 -17.71
CA ALA A 194 1.97 -28.84 -17.25
C ALA A 194 1.76 -29.82 -18.41
N MET A 195 1.12 -29.41 -19.49
CA MET A 195 0.97 -30.22 -20.69
C MET A 195 2.32 -30.49 -21.40
N ASP A 196 3.17 -29.45 -21.52
CA ASP A 196 4.52 -29.56 -22.09
C ASP A 196 5.39 -30.55 -21.29
N LEU A 197 5.39 -30.40 -19.95
CA LEU A 197 6.13 -31.34 -19.09
C LEU A 197 5.61 -32.77 -19.18
N ARG A 198 4.29 -32.98 -19.25
CA ARG A 198 3.71 -34.32 -19.46
C ARG A 198 4.08 -34.92 -20.83
N ALA A 199 4.04 -34.09 -21.89
CA ALA A 199 4.41 -34.51 -23.23
C ALA A 199 5.89 -34.94 -23.30
N ARG A 200 6.79 -34.13 -22.71
CA ARG A 200 8.22 -34.48 -22.61
C ARG A 200 8.46 -35.75 -21.78
N GLY A 201 7.71 -35.89 -20.69
CA GLY A 201 7.76 -37.10 -19.86
C GLY A 201 7.29 -38.36 -20.63
N ALA A 202 6.22 -38.25 -21.41
CA ALA A 202 5.74 -39.34 -22.28
C ALA A 202 6.74 -39.69 -23.38
N GLU A 203 7.33 -38.68 -24.04
CA GLU A 203 8.38 -38.89 -25.04
C GLU A 203 9.60 -39.60 -24.45
N ALA A 204 10.08 -39.15 -23.30
CA ALA A 204 11.21 -39.77 -22.62
C ALA A 204 10.90 -41.21 -22.20
N ALA A 205 9.70 -41.49 -21.71
CA ALA A 205 9.26 -42.83 -21.36
C ALA A 205 9.21 -43.76 -22.56
N GLU A 206 8.69 -43.27 -23.71
CA GLU A 206 8.62 -44.04 -24.92
C GLU A 206 10.02 -44.35 -25.48
N ARG A 207 10.94 -43.39 -25.45
CA ARG A 207 12.33 -43.57 -25.83
C ARG A 207 13.00 -44.66 -24.97
N ILE A 208 12.85 -44.60 -23.66
CA ILE A 208 13.42 -45.61 -22.75
C ILE A 208 12.84 -47.01 -23.03
N ARG A 209 11.52 -47.11 -23.28
CA ARG A 209 10.88 -48.38 -23.64
C ARG A 209 11.42 -48.94 -24.96
N ALA A 210 11.51 -48.10 -25.98
CA ALA A 210 12.03 -48.50 -27.27
C ALA A 210 13.50 -48.98 -27.21
N ASP A 211 14.34 -48.30 -26.44
CA ASP A 211 15.72 -48.70 -26.20
C ASP A 211 15.81 -50.03 -25.45
N ALA A 212 14.98 -50.22 -24.41
CA ALA A 212 14.93 -51.49 -23.63
C ALA A 212 14.41 -52.66 -24.50
N ASP A 213 13.37 -52.43 -25.33
CA ASP A 213 12.87 -53.47 -26.23
C ASP A 213 13.90 -53.84 -27.29
N ARG A 214 14.63 -52.87 -27.84
CA ARG A 214 15.74 -53.09 -28.76
C ARG A 214 16.85 -53.94 -28.10
N GLU A 215 17.27 -53.56 -26.90
CA GLU A 215 18.33 -54.30 -26.15
C GLU A 215 17.88 -55.73 -25.82
N ARG A 216 16.64 -55.92 -25.40
CA ARG A 216 16.01 -57.24 -25.22
C ARG A 216 16.02 -58.07 -26.51
N ALA A 217 15.67 -57.46 -27.63
CA ALA A 217 15.68 -58.18 -28.92
C ALA A 217 17.10 -58.62 -29.33
N ILE A 218 18.12 -57.80 -29.09
CA ILE A 218 19.52 -58.12 -29.35
C ILE A 218 19.97 -59.31 -28.48
N ILE A 219 19.76 -59.20 -27.13
CA ILE A 219 20.13 -60.26 -26.20
C ILE A 219 19.48 -61.59 -26.54
N LEU A 220 18.19 -61.59 -26.88
CA LEU A 220 17.47 -62.79 -27.29
C LEU A 220 17.99 -63.37 -28.63
N ALA A 221 18.38 -62.51 -29.58
CA ALA A 221 18.98 -63.00 -30.84
C ALA A 221 20.36 -63.62 -30.62
N GLU A 222 21.22 -62.98 -29.85
CA GLU A 222 22.54 -63.50 -29.49
C GLU A 222 22.44 -64.84 -28.71
N ALA A 223 21.53 -64.91 -27.73
CA ALA A 223 21.32 -66.17 -26.98
C ALA A 223 20.81 -67.31 -27.90
N LYS A 224 19.91 -66.99 -28.85
CA LYS A 224 19.46 -67.98 -29.85
C LYS A 224 20.60 -68.45 -30.78
N GLN A 225 21.43 -67.52 -31.22
CA GLN A 225 22.59 -67.80 -32.02
C GLN A 225 23.55 -68.78 -31.28
N GLN A 226 23.92 -68.43 -30.07
CA GLN A 226 24.77 -69.26 -29.21
C GLN A 226 24.17 -70.66 -28.99
N ALA A 227 22.87 -70.73 -28.71
CA ALA A 227 22.20 -72.02 -28.52
C ALA A 227 22.22 -72.89 -29.81
N GLN A 228 22.03 -72.27 -31.02
CA GLN A 228 22.15 -73.00 -32.25
C GLN A 228 23.57 -73.43 -32.55
N GLU A 229 24.56 -72.63 -32.24
CA GLU A 229 25.97 -72.97 -32.37
C GLU A 229 26.35 -74.21 -31.51
N VAL A 230 25.99 -74.17 -30.24
CA VAL A 230 26.24 -75.28 -29.25
C VAL A 230 25.49 -76.53 -29.71
N LYS A 231 24.23 -76.41 -30.17
CA LYS A 231 23.46 -77.52 -30.71
C LYS A 231 24.11 -78.12 -31.99
N GLY A 232 24.53 -77.27 -32.93
CA GLY A 232 25.22 -77.70 -34.16
C GLY A 232 26.54 -78.40 -33.86
N GLN A 233 27.33 -77.90 -32.85
CA GLN A 233 28.54 -78.59 -32.43
C GLN A 233 28.24 -79.95 -31.83
N GLY A 234 27.17 -80.02 -30.98
CA GLY A 234 26.74 -81.30 -30.38
C GLY A 234 26.29 -82.31 -31.40
N ASP A 235 25.49 -81.87 -32.40
CA ASP A 235 25.02 -82.73 -33.51
C ASP A 235 26.19 -83.19 -34.39
N ALA A 236 27.18 -82.36 -34.69
CA ALA A 236 28.39 -82.70 -35.42
C ALA A 236 29.25 -83.72 -34.67
N GLN A 237 29.44 -83.51 -33.31
CA GLN A 237 30.16 -84.51 -32.50
C GLN A 237 29.42 -85.83 -32.41
N ALA A 238 28.11 -85.86 -32.27
CA ALA A 238 27.31 -87.05 -32.25
C ALA A 238 27.44 -87.82 -33.61
N THR A 239 27.35 -87.11 -34.71
CA THR A 239 27.52 -87.70 -36.02
C THR A 239 28.93 -88.29 -36.23
N ALA A 240 29.94 -87.58 -35.78
CA ALA A 240 31.33 -88.07 -35.83
C ALA A 240 31.53 -89.36 -35.03
N ILE A 241 30.97 -89.46 -33.83
CA ILE A 241 31.02 -90.68 -33.00
C ILE A 241 30.28 -91.85 -33.67
N TYR A 242 29.08 -91.58 -34.28
CA TYR A 242 28.38 -92.63 -34.93
C TYR A 242 29.14 -93.13 -36.19
N ALA A 243 29.74 -92.24 -36.98
CA ALA A 243 30.51 -92.57 -38.11
C ALA A 243 31.73 -93.40 -37.74
N ASP A 244 32.41 -93.10 -36.64
CA ASP A 244 33.56 -93.83 -36.18
C ASP A 244 33.19 -95.24 -35.64
N ALA A 245 31.99 -95.38 -35.05
CA ALA A 245 31.48 -96.65 -34.53
C ALA A 245 31.05 -97.63 -35.73
N PHE A 246 30.60 -97.04 -36.85
CA PHE A 246 30.22 -97.90 -38.04
C PHE A 246 31.37 -98.24 -38.92
N ASN A 247 32.49 -97.54 -38.84
CA ASN A 247 33.71 -97.88 -39.65
C ASN A 247 34.70 -98.81 -38.93
N ARG A 248 34.31 -99.31 -37.77
CA ARG A 248 35.01 -100.46 -37.09
C ARG A 248 34.25 -101.74 -37.25
#